data_6c080ee8965476d2dfcce049e7137f9d
#
_entry.id   6c080ee8965476d2dfcce049e7137f9d
#
_cell.length_a   1.000
_cell.length_b   1.000
_cell.length_c   1.000
_cell.angle_alpha   90.00
_cell.angle_beta   90.00
_cell.angle_gamma   90.00
#
_symmetry.space_group_name_H-M   'P 1'
#
loop_
_entity.id
_entity.type
_entity.pdbx_description
1 polymer ?
#
loop_
_entity_poly.entity_id
_entity_poly.type
_entity_poly.pdbx_seq_one_letter_code
_entity_poly.pdbx_strand_id
1 'polypeptide(L)'
;DRMTGKTAIAVDTIINQKETGIISIYCAVGKKSADVAKVIAELRDHGVMGSCIVVVATGEDTPGLQFIAPYAATSMGEYFVEQGRDVLIVYDDLTSHARAYREVSLLLRRPPGREAFPGDIFYIHSRLLERSTHMRPELGGGSLTSLPITETEAQDMSSYIPTNLISITDGQIYLSPVLFSKGILPAVDVGKSVSRVGGKTQLPAYRSVAGDLRLSYSQFEELESFSRFGTRLDESTKRILERGWRVREILKQGQYKPLRASEQIASLLSXXXXRTSVANRQ
;
A
#
# COMPACT_ATOMS: atom_id res chain seq x y z
N ASP A 1 -0.96 1.93 -11.71
CA ASP A 1 -1.10 1.16 -12.96
C ASP A 1 -1.18 -0.33 -12.67
N ARG A 2 -1.56 -1.13 -13.65
CA ARG A 2 -1.63 -2.59 -13.53
C ARG A 2 -0.22 -3.17 -13.48
N MET A 3 -0.10 -4.35 -12.87
CA MET A 3 1.14 -5.16 -12.84
C MET A 3 2.36 -4.42 -12.25
N THR A 4 2.14 -3.56 -11.25
CA THR A 4 3.22 -2.85 -10.56
C THR A 4 3.53 -3.42 -9.18
N GLY A 5 2.89 -4.53 -8.80
CA GLY A 5 3.14 -5.21 -7.52
C GLY A 5 2.18 -4.85 -6.39
N LYS A 6 1.03 -4.23 -6.67
CA LYS A 6 0.05 -3.85 -5.64
C LYS A 6 -0.39 -5.05 -4.78
N THR A 7 -0.88 -6.09 -5.44
CA THR A 7 -1.32 -7.33 -4.75
C THR A 7 -0.16 -7.99 -4.01
N ALA A 8 1.06 -7.96 -4.57
CA ALA A 8 2.24 -8.55 -3.93
C ALA A 8 2.53 -7.88 -2.58
N ILE A 9 2.51 -6.54 -2.53
CA ILE A 9 2.71 -5.79 -1.27
C ILE A 9 1.61 -6.12 -0.27
N ALA A 10 0.35 -6.22 -0.72
CA ALA A 10 -0.77 -6.56 0.15
C ALA A 10 -0.62 -7.97 0.74
N VAL A 11 -0.24 -8.94 -0.10
CA VAL A 11 -0.01 -10.33 0.34
C VAL A 11 1.18 -10.38 1.32
N ASP A 12 2.27 -9.68 1.02
CA ASP A 12 3.43 -9.56 1.93
C ASP A 12 3.01 -8.97 3.28
N THR A 13 2.13 -7.98 3.26
CA THR A 13 1.62 -7.35 4.50
C THR A 13 0.85 -8.38 5.33
N ILE A 14 0.02 -9.20 4.70
CA ILE A 14 -0.74 -10.28 5.39
C ILE A 14 0.23 -11.33 5.93
N ILE A 15 1.20 -11.77 5.13
CA ILE A 15 2.20 -12.78 5.54
C ILE A 15 2.97 -12.28 6.77
N ASN A 16 3.30 -11.00 6.80
CA ASN A 16 4.05 -10.38 7.92
C ASN A 16 3.23 -10.34 9.21
N GLN A 17 1.92 -10.57 9.18
CA GLN A 17 1.08 -10.61 10.38
C GLN A 17 1.00 -11.99 11.04
N LYS A 18 1.69 -13.00 10.50
CA LYS A 18 1.62 -14.40 10.95
C LYS A 18 1.76 -14.60 12.46
N GLU A 19 2.68 -13.84 13.09
CA GLU A 19 3.02 -14.01 14.51
C GLU A 19 2.56 -12.84 15.37
N THR A 20 1.75 -11.93 14.84
CA THR A 20 1.33 -10.72 15.57
C THR A 20 0.01 -10.87 16.33
N GLY A 21 -0.76 -11.91 16.00
CA GLY A 21 -2.11 -12.09 16.55
C GLY A 21 -3.18 -11.31 15.78
N ILE A 22 -2.79 -10.52 14.78
CA ILE A 22 -3.71 -9.74 13.95
C ILE A 22 -4.49 -10.70 13.03
N ILE A 23 -5.79 -10.47 12.91
CA ILE A 23 -6.64 -11.19 11.96
C ILE A 23 -6.59 -10.44 10.64
N SER A 24 -6.23 -11.13 9.56
CA SER A 24 -6.18 -10.53 8.23
C SER A 24 -7.41 -10.91 7.42
N ILE A 25 -7.91 -9.98 6.61
CA ILE A 25 -9.01 -10.25 5.67
C ILE A 25 -8.55 -9.79 4.28
N TYR A 26 -8.52 -10.72 3.33
CA TYR A 26 -8.23 -10.41 1.93
C TYR A 26 -9.55 -10.40 1.16
N CYS A 27 -9.98 -9.22 0.72
CA CYS A 27 -11.21 -9.03 -0.03
C CYS A 27 -10.89 -8.78 -1.51
N ALA A 28 -11.07 -9.80 -2.35
CA ALA A 28 -10.86 -9.73 -3.79
C ALA A 28 -12.15 -9.28 -4.48
N VAL A 29 -12.08 -8.19 -5.26
CA VAL A 29 -13.24 -7.65 -5.98
C VAL A 29 -12.90 -7.51 -7.46
N GLY A 30 -13.66 -8.19 -8.31
CA GLY A 30 -13.53 -8.09 -9.76
C GLY A 30 -12.24 -8.73 -10.31
N LYS A 31 -11.57 -9.56 -9.53
CA LYS A 31 -10.35 -10.25 -9.94
C LYS A 31 -10.70 -11.53 -10.72
N LYS A 32 -9.77 -11.99 -11.56
CA LYS A 32 -9.90 -13.28 -12.21
C LYS A 32 -9.77 -14.40 -11.19
N SER A 33 -10.55 -15.44 -11.33
CA SER A 33 -10.53 -16.60 -10.43
C SER A 33 -9.12 -17.19 -10.30
N ALA A 34 -8.36 -17.24 -11.39
CA ALA A 34 -6.98 -17.76 -11.39
C ALA A 34 -6.03 -16.92 -10.54
N ASP A 35 -6.19 -15.58 -10.55
CA ASP A 35 -5.35 -14.68 -9.74
C ASP A 35 -5.68 -14.83 -8.25
N VAL A 36 -6.96 -14.97 -7.91
CA VAL A 36 -7.40 -15.21 -6.54
C VAL A 36 -6.84 -16.56 -6.04
N ALA A 37 -6.91 -17.60 -6.88
CA ALA A 37 -6.38 -18.93 -6.53
C ALA A 37 -4.87 -18.86 -6.21
N LYS A 38 -4.10 -18.07 -6.98
CA LYS A 38 -2.67 -17.86 -6.70
C LYS A 38 -2.46 -17.22 -5.34
N VAL A 39 -3.22 -16.16 -5.03
CA VAL A 39 -3.11 -15.48 -3.72
C VAL A 39 -3.41 -16.47 -2.59
N ILE A 40 -4.48 -17.27 -2.71
CA ILE A 40 -4.86 -18.25 -1.70
C ILE A 40 -3.74 -19.29 -1.53
N ALA A 41 -3.15 -19.75 -2.63
CA ALA A 41 -2.03 -20.71 -2.57
C ALA A 41 -0.83 -20.11 -1.83
N GLU A 42 -0.47 -18.87 -2.15
CA GLU A 42 0.64 -18.16 -1.47
C GLU A 42 0.38 -18.01 0.03
N LEU A 43 -0.84 -17.59 0.41
CA LEU A 43 -1.20 -17.44 1.83
C LEU A 43 -1.14 -18.78 2.57
N ARG A 44 -1.56 -19.87 1.89
CA ARG A 44 -1.51 -21.22 2.44
C ARG A 44 -0.07 -21.73 2.60
N ASP A 45 0.75 -21.54 1.57
CA ASP A 45 2.15 -21.99 1.56
C ASP A 45 2.98 -21.29 2.63
N HIS A 46 2.63 -20.04 2.95
CA HIS A 46 3.28 -19.29 4.04
C HIS A 46 2.64 -19.53 5.41
N GLY A 47 1.59 -20.36 5.46
CA GLY A 47 0.99 -20.81 6.72
C GLY A 47 0.22 -19.74 7.46
N VAL A 48 -0.41 -18.78 6.75
CA VAL A 48 -1.18 -17.69 7.38
C VAL A 48 -2.69 -17.91 7.32
N MET A 49 -3.15 -18.98 6.70
CA MET A 49 -4.59 -19.24 6.53
C MET A 49 -5.34 -19.41 7.86
N GLY A 50 -4.65 -19.77 8.94
CA GLY A 50 -5.28 -19.90 10.26
C GLY A 50 -5.72 -18.58 10.88
N SER A 51 -5.17 -17.46 10.40
CA SER A 51 -5.52 -16.10 10.85
C SER A 51 -5.97 -15.20 9.70
N CYS A 52 -6.33 -15.80 8.55
CA CYS A 52 -6.71 -15.04 7.36
C CYS A 52 -8.07 -15.49 6.82
N ILE A 53 -8.98 -14.55 6.63
CA ILE A 53 -10.28 -14.75 5.99
C ILE A 53 -10.16 -14.24 4.54
N VAL A 54 -10.69 -15.02 3.59
CA VAL A 54 -10.69 -14.62 2.17
C VAL A 54 -12.13 -14.45 1.73
N VAL A 55 -12.47 -13.22 1.30
CA VAL A 55 -13.78 -12.86 0.75
C VAL A 55 -13.59 -12.60 -0.74
N VAL A 56 -14.37 -13.26 -1.58
CA VAL A 56 -14.15 -13.19 -3.03
C VAL A 56 -15.44 -12.85 -3.77
N ALA A 57 -15.37 -11.84 -4.63
CA ALA A 57 -16.34 -11.60 -5.69
C ALA A 57 -15.51 -11.40 -6.97
N THR A 58 -15.51 -12.43 -7.82
CA THR A 58 -14.68 -12.45 -9.05
C THR A 58 -15.25 -11.51 -10.12
N GLY A 59 -14.51 -11.30 -11.19
CA GLY A 59 -14.98 -10.54 -12.35
C GLY A 59 -16.12 -11.23 -13.10
N GLU A 60 -16.38 -12.49 -12.83
CA GLU A 60 -17.47 -13.27 -13.42
C GLU A 60 -18.76 -13.20 -12.59
N ASP A 61 -18.67 -12.72 -11.36
CA ASP A 61 -19.84 -12.55 -10.49
C ASP A 61 -20.63 -11.29 -10.86
N THR A 62 -21.90 -11.25 -10.45
CA THR A 62 -22.77 -10.11 -10.75
C THR A 62 -22.22 -8.83 -10.13
N PRO A 63 -22.47 -7.66 -10.75
CA PRO A 63 -22.05 -6.38 -10.17
C PRO A 63 -22.56 -6.14 -8.74
N GLY A 64 -23.76 -6.66 -8.43
CA GLY A 64 -24.33 -6.58 -7.05
C GLY A 64 -23.46 -7.32 -6.04
N LEU A 65 -22.96 -8.51 -6.37
CA LEU A 65 -22.05 -9.28 -5.51
C LEU A 65 -20.70 -8.57 -5.35
N GLN A 66 -20.16 -8.07 -6.46
CA GLN A 66 -18.91 -7.30 -6.42
C GLN A 66 -19.06 -6.04 -5.57
N PHE A 67 -20.22 -5.39 -5.61
CA PHE A 67 -20.51 -4.19 -4.83
C PHE A 67 -20.61 -4.50 -3.33
N ILE A 68 -21.26 -5.62 -2.94
CA ILE A 68 -21.51 -5.89 -1.52
C ILE A 68 -20.31 -6.54 -0.82
N ALA A 69 -19.38 -7.18 -1.56
CA ALA A 69 -18.28 -7.94 -0.98
C ALA A 69 -17.39 -7.13 0.00
N PRO A 70 -16.95 -5.89 -0.31
CA PRO A 70 -16.16 -5.12 0.66
C PRO A 70 -16.92 -4.81 1.95
N TYR A 71 -18.22 -4.54 1.86
CA TYR A 71 -19.05 -4.27 3.06
C TYR A 71 -19.16 -5.52 3.93
N ALA A 72 -19.37 -6.69 3.30
CA ALA A 72 -19.42 -7.96 4.02
C ALA A 72 -18.07 -8.25 4.72
N ALA A 73 -16.96 -8.05 3.99
CA ALA A 73 -15.61 -8.22 4.55
C ALA A 73 -15.37 -7.29 5.76
N THR A 74 -15.82 -6.03 5.64
CA THR A 74 -15.67 -5.06 6.75
C THR A 74 -16.47 -5.50 7.97
N SER A 75 -17.72 -5.97 7.76
CA SER A 75 -18.57 -6.42 8.87
C SER A 75 -17.98 -7.65 9.57
N MET A 76 -17.33 -8.54 8.81
CA MET A 76 -16.58 -9.66 9.41
C MET A 76 -15.42 -9.13 10.28
N GLY A 77 -14.72 -8.09 9.81
CA GLY A 77 -13.63 -7.45 10.57
C GLY A 77 -14.14 -6.81 11.85
N GLU A 78 -15.26 -6.07 11.77
CA GLU A 78 -15.87 -5.42 12.93
C GLU A 78 -16.26 -6.40 14.02
N TYR A 79 -16.70 -7.60 13.66
CA TYR A 79 -17.02 -8.65 14.62
C TYR A 79 -15.83 -8.97 15.54
N PHE A 80 -14.62 -9.00 14.97
CA PHE A 80 -13.41 -9.25 15.77
C PHE A 80 -12.95 -8.01 16.55
N VAL A 81 -13.13 -6.82 15.95
CA VAL A 81 -12.81 -5.55 16.63
C VAL A 81 -13.64 -5.39 17.91
N GLU A 82 -14.93 -5.77 17.85
CA GLU A 82 -15.83 -5.75 19.02
C GLU A 82 -15.38 -6.70 20.12
N GLN A 83 -14.56 -7.72 19.79
CA GLN A 83 -13.95 -8.65 20.74
C GLN A 83 -12.57 -8.17 21.22
N GLY A 84 -12.18 -6.94 20.90
CA GLY A 84 -10.89 -6.38 21.31
C GLY A 84 -9.72 -6.86 20.46
N ARG A 85 -9.97 -7.41 19.26
CA ARG A 85 -8.91 -7.92 18.38
C ARG A 85 -8.50 -6.86 17.36
N ASP A 86 -7.28 -6.94 16.89
CA ASP A 86 -6.78 -6.11 15.81
C ASP A 86 -7.00 -6.82 14.47
N VAL A 87 -7.47 -6.06 13.47
CA VAL A 87 -7.83 -6.58 12.16
C VAL A 87 -7.16 -5.75 11.08
N LEU A 88 -6.57 -6.44 10.09
CA LEU A 88 -6.07 -5.84 8.85
C LEU A 88 -7.00 -6.29 7.71
N ILE A 89 -7.53 -5.34 6.95
CA ILE A 89 -8.35 -5.69 5.79
C ILE A 89 -7.74 -5.10 4.52
N VAL A 90 -7.56 -5.95 3.50
CA VAL A 90 -7.09 -5.55 2.17
C VAL A 90 -8.27 -5.60 1.21
N TYR A 91 -8.52 -4.51 0.49
CA TYR A 91 -9.52 -4.47 -0.61
C TYR A 91 -8.80 -4.47 -1.94
N ASP A 92 -8.81 -5.58 -2.65
CA ASP A 92 -8.12 -5.74 -3.94
C ASP A 92 -9.13 -6.01 -5.07
N ASP A 93 -9.73 -5.00 -5.76
CA ASP A 93 -9.43 -3.57 -5.63
C ASP A 93 -10.72 -2.72 -5.64
N LEU A 94 -10.61 -1.51 -5.11
CA LEU A 94 -11.76 -0.60 -5.04
C LEU A 94 -12.06 0.10 -6.38
N THR A 95 -11.18 0.04 -7.37
CA THR A 95 -11.49 0.49 -8.74
C THR A 95 -12.55 -0.45 -9.36
N SER A 96 -12.38 -1.76 -9.18
CA SER A 96 -13.36 -2.76 -9.64
C SER A 96 -14.68 -2.60 -8.89
N HIS A 97 -14.61 -2.37 -7.58
CA HIS A 97 -15.80 -2.07 -6.75
C HIS A 97 -16.56 -0.85 -7.29
N ALA A 98 -15.84 0.25 -7.62
CA ALA A 98 -16.46 1.45 -8.18
C ALA A 98 -17.12 1.17 -9.53
N ARG A 99 -16.45 0.38 -10.38
CA ARG A 99 -17.01 -0.02 -11.70
C ARG A 99 -18.29 -0.83 -11.53
N ALA A 100 -18.31 -1.77 -10.59
CA ALA A 100 -19.50 -2.56 -10.28
C ALA A 100 -20.65 -1.65 -9.82
N TYR A 101 -20.38 -0.69 -8.93
CA TYR A 101 -21.39 0.27 -8.48
C TYR A 101 -21.90 1.15 -9.62
N ARG A 102 -21.00 1.59 -10.50
CA ARG A 102 -21.40 2.35 -11.71
C ARG A 102 -22.38 1.53 -12.57
N GLU A 103 -22.06 0.26 -12.80
CA GLU A 103 -22.91 -0.64 -13.59
C GLU A 103 -24.29 -0.82 -12.95
N VAL A 104 -24.35 -1.11 -11.64
CA VAL A 104 -25.62 -1.23 -10.90
C VAL A 104 -26.44 0.07 -11.01
N SER A 105 -25.79 1.22 -10.85
CA SER A 105 -26.46 2.53 -10.89
C SER A 105 -27.03 2.82 -12.29
N LEU A 106 -26.29 2.47 -13.34
CA LEU A 106 -26.77 2.65 -14.72
C LEU A 106 -27.95 1.72 -15.03
N LEU A 107 -27.90 0.48 -14.54
CA LEU A 107 -29.03 -0.45 -14.68
C LEU A 107 -30.29 0.08 -13.97
N LEU A 108 -30.10 0.78 -12.85
CA LEU A 108 -31.19 1.42 -12.09
C LEU A 108 -31.59 2.80 -12.71
N ARG A 109 -31.01 3.17 -13.85
CA ARG A 109 -31.27 4.43 -14.58
C ARG A 109 -30.98 5.67 -13.73
N ARG A 110 -30.04 5.60 -12.81
CA ARG A 110 -29.61 6.77 -12.04
C ARG A 110 -28.75 7.68 -12.94
N PRO A 111 -28.93 9.01 -12.85
CA PRO A 111 -28.16 9.91 -13.70
C PRO A 111 -26.66 9.81 -13.42
N PRO A 112 -25.83 9.67 -14.46
CA PRO A 112 -24.38 9.59 -14.27
C PRO A 112 -23.77 10.97 -14.03
N GLY A 113 -22.70 11.02 -13.23
CA GLY A 113 -21.88 12.19 -13.02
C GLY A 113 -20.53 12.06 -13.73
N ARG A 114 -19.46 12.56 -13.09
CA ARG A 114 -18.10 12.54 -13.63
C ARG A 114 -17.67 11.10 -13.95
N GLU A 115 -17.10 10.91 -15.13
CA GLU A 115 -16.61 9.60 -15.63
C GLU A 115 -17.72 8.52 -15.61
N ALA A 116 -18.98 8.96 -15.74
CA ALA A 116 -20.19 8.12 -15.68
C ALA A 116 -20.41 7.44 -14.34
N PHE A 117 -19.67 7.79 -13.29
CA PHE A 117 -19.94 7.32 -11.93
C PHE A 117 -21.15 8.04 -11.35
N PRO A 118 -21.93 7.36 -10.48
CA PRO A 118 -23.02 8.06 -9.78
C PRO A 118 -22.47 9.16 -8.85
N GLY A 119 -23.24 10.20 -8.63
CA GLY A 119 -22.82 11.36 -7.83
C GLY A 119 -22.44 11.03 -6.38
N ASP A 120 -22.88 9.89 -5.87
CA ASP A 120 -22.61 9.45 -4.50
C ASP A 120 -21.43 8.46 -4.38
N ILE A 121 -20.62 8.29 -5.43
CA ILE A 121 -19.50 7.33 -5.40
C ILE A 121 -18.48 7.66 -4.28
N PHE A 122 -18.24 8.94 -4.00
CA PHE A 122 -17.39 9.35 -2.88
C PHE A 122 -17.96 8.82 -1.56
N TYR A 123 -19.26 8.99 -1.34
CA TYR A 123 -19.93 8.53 -0.12
C TYR A 123 -19.84 7.01 0.02
N ILE A 124 -19.98 6.27 -1.10
CA ILE A 124 -19.89 4.80 -1.09
C ILE A 124 -18.53 4.34 -0.53
N HIS A 125 -17.43 4.97 -0.97
CA HIS A 125 -16.09 4.63 -0.48
C HIS A 125 -15.83 5.18 0.94
N SER A 126 -16.29 6.41 1.24
CA SER A 126 -16.03 7.00 2.55
C SER A 126 -16.75 6.21 3.65
N ARG A 127 -18.02 5.85 3.46
CA ARG A 127 -18.76 5.07 4.46
C ARG A 127 -18.20 3.64 4.64
N LEU A 128 -17.47 3.12 3.64
CA LEU A 128 -16.76 1.85 3.77
C LEU A 128 -15.48 2.03 4.59
N LEU A 129 -14.63 2.99 4.20
CA LEU A 129 -13.29 3.16 4.74
C LEU A 129 -13.27 3.85 6.11
N GLU A 130 -14.26 4.72 6.41
CA GLU A 130 -14.39 5.38 7.70
C GLU A 130 -14.81 4.41 8.83
N ARG A 131 -15.15 3.18 8.49
CA ARG A 131 -15.36 2.10 9.47
C ARG A 131 -14.03 1.61 10.06
N SER A 132 -12.90 1.96 9.42
CA SER A 132 -11.56 1.67 9.95
C SER A 132 -11.29 2.60 11.13
N THR A 133 -10.99 2.01 12.28
CA THR A 133 -10.89 2.77 13.53
C THR A 133 -10.07 2.01 14.56
N HIS A 134 -9.66 2.72 15.61
CA HIS A 134 -9.10 2.13 16.82
C HIS A 134 -10.07 2.44 17.96
N MET A 135 -10.68 1.41 18.49
CA MET A 135 -11.68 1.54 19.57
C MET A 135 -11.03 2.00 20.86
N ARG A 136 -11.75 2.79 21.62
CA ARG A 136 -11.31 3.19 22.97
C ARG A 136 -11.17 1.97 23.88
N PRO A 137 -10.28 2.00 24.88
CA PRO A 137 -10.13 0.86 25.81
C PRO A 137 -11.44 0.44 26.48
N GLU A 138 -12.32 1.41 26.77
CA GLU A 138 -13.64 1.15 27.38
C GLU A 138 -14.56 0.33 26.47
N LEU A 139 -14.27 0.33 25.16
CA LEU A 139 -15.04 -0.39 24.13
C LEU A 139 -14.25 -1.62 23.61
N GLY A 140 -13.26 -2.09 24.38
CA GLY A 140 -12.50 -3.29 24.05
C GLY A 140 -11.10 -3.05 23.45
N GLY A 141 -10.85 -1.85 22.91
CA GLY A 141 -9.50 -1.48 22.42
C GLY A 141 -9.09 -2.12 21.09
N GLY A 142 -9.98 -2.84 20.42
CA GLY A 142 -9.65 -3.45 19.12
C GLY A 142 -9.49 -2.42 18.01
N SER A 143 -8.85 -2.81 16.93
CA SER A 143 -8.64 -1.90 15.79
C SER A 143 -8.91 -2.55 14.45
N LEU A 144 -9.32 -1.73 13.47
CA LEU A 144 -9.46 -2.16 12.08
C LEU A 144 -8.65 -1.22 11.20
N THR A 145 -7.66 -1.79 10.52
CA THR A 145 -6.81 -1.08 9.56
C THR A 145 -7.15 -1.52 8.15
N SER A 146 -7.46 -0.57 7.27
CA SER A 146 -7.80 -0.84 5.87
C SER A 146 -6.66 -0.50 4.93
N LEU A 147 -6.37 -1.42 4.01
CA LEU A 147 -5.41 -1.23 2.94
C LEU A 147 -6.16 -1.33 1.59
N PRO A 148 -6.78 -0.23 1.13
CA PRO A 148 -7.48 -0.25 -0.14
C PRO A 148 -6.50 -0.14 -1.31
N ILE A 149 -6.68 -1.01 -2.31
CA ILE A 149 -5.92 -0.97 -3.55
C ILE A 149 -6.78 -0.27 -4.60
N THR A 150 -6.15 0.64 -5.36
CA THR A 150 -6.79 1.28 -6.50
C THR A 150 -5.85 1.23 -7.72
N GLU A 151 -6.42 1.29 -8.90
CA GLU A 151 -5.67 1.34 -10.16
C GLU A 151 -5.65 2.77 -10.69
N THR A 152 -4.49 3.19 -11.19
CA THR A 152 -4.37 4.40 -12.01
C THR A 152 -4.25 3.98 -13.48
N GLU A 153 -4.62 4.85 -14.38
CA GLU A 153 -4.42 4.68 -15.82
C GLU A 153 -3.38 5.72 -16.27
N ALA A 154 -2.37 5.27 -16.99
CA ALA A 154 -1.27 6.12 -17.48
C ALA A 154 -0.61 6.94 -16.36
N GLN A 155 -0.51 6.38 -15.17
CA GLN A 155 0.10 7.00 -13.98
C GLN A 155 -0.65 8.24 -13.46
N ASP A 156 -1.90 8.44 -13.90
CA ASP A 156 -2.68 9.62 -13.50
C ASP A 156 -3.34 9.40 -12.13
N MET A 157 -2.76 10.01 -11.10
CA MET A 157 -3.34 10.01 -9.75
C MET A 157 -4.48 11.03 -9.59
N SER A 158 -4.67 11.92 -10.58
CA SER A 158 -5.72 12.95 -10.51
C SER A 158 -7.06 12.46 -11.04
N SER A 159 -7.13 11.23 -11.56
CA SER A 159 -8.38 10.63 -12.00
C SER A 159 -9.34 10.42 -10.81
N TYR A 160 -10.62 10.26 -11.11
CA TYR A 160 -11.70 10.46 -10.12
C TYR A 160 -11.61 9.50 -8.92
N ILE A 161 -11.50 8.20 -9.16
CA ILE A 161 -11.49 7.22 -8.05
C ILE A 161 -10.21 7.30 -7.21
N PRO A 162 -8.98 7.35 -7.79
CA PRO A 162 -7.78 7.57 -6.99
C PRO A 162 -7.84 8.83 -6.13
N THR A 163 -8.27 9.96 -6.69
CA THR A 163 -8.39 11.23 -5.94
C THR A 163 -9.32 11.08 -4.73
N ASN A 164 -10.47 10.44 -4.92
CA ASN A 164 -11.43 10.20 -3.84
C ASN A 164 -10.79 9.34 -2.73
N LEU A 165 -10.14 8.24 -3.09
CA LEU A 165 -9.55 7.33 -2.11
C LEU A 165 -8.38 7.97 -1.37
N ILE A 166 -7.55 8.77 -2.06
CA ILE A 166 -6.46 9.52 -1.42
C ILE A 166 -7.03 10.52 -0.40
N SER A 167 -8.17 11.15 -0.70
CA SER A 167 -8.75 12.13 0.23
C SER A 167 -9.39 11.47 1.46
N ILE A 168 -9.90 10.26 1.33
CA ILE A 168 -10.53 9.52 2.43
C ILE A 168 -9.48 8.90 3.36
N THR A 169 -8.40 8.32 2.79
CA THR A 169 -7.39 7.56 3.53
C THR A 169 -6.33 8.47 4.18
N ASP A 170 -5.53 7.91 5.08
CA ASP A 170 -4.46 8.61 5.80
C ASP A 170 -3.16 8.71 4.99
N GLY A 171 -3.22 8.46 3.71
CA GLY A 171 -2.09 8.56 2.81
C GLY A 171 -2.14 7.54 1.69
N GLN A 172 -1.11 7.53 0.87
CA GLN A 172 -1.02 6.59 -0.25
C GLN A 172 0.41 6.07 -0.44
N ILE A 173 0.52 4.83 -0.88
CA ILE A 173 1.75 4.23 -1.38
C ILE A 173 1.60 4.14 -2.90
N TYR A 174 2.41 4.90 -3.63
CA TYR A 174 2.35 4.95 -5.10
C TYR A 174 3.37 3.99 -5.68
N LEU A 175 2.91 3.08 -6.55
CA LEU A 175 3.77 2.12 -7.25
C LEU A 175 3.98 2.59 -8.70
N SER A 176 5.23 2.81 -9.05
CA SER A 176 5.64 3.39 -10.33
C SER A 176 5.93 2.30 -11.37
N PRO A 177 5.25 2.33 -12.53
CA PRO A 177 5.60 1.43 -13.64
C PRO A 177 7.04 1.63 -14.11
N VAL A 178 7.55 2.86 -14.02
CA VAL A 178 8.93 3.19 -14.42
C VAL A 178 9.95 2.48 -13.52
N LEU A 179 9.72 2.51 -12.20
CA LEU A 179 10.60 1.80 -11.26
C LEU A 179 10.48 0.28 -11.44
N PHE A 180 9.26 -0.19 -11.68
CA PHE A 180 9.01 -1.61 -11.94
C PHE A 180 9.78 -2.11 -13.16
N SER A 181 9.72 -1.36 -14.28
CA SER A 181 10.42 -1.72 -15.52
C SER A 181 11.95 -1.68 -15.37
N LYS A 182 12.47 -0.88 -14.42
CA LYS A 182 13.90 -0.83 -14.09
C LYS A 182 14.32 -1.96 -13.13
N GLY A 183 13.40 -2.83 -12.70
CA GLY A 183 13.70 -3.90 -11.74
C GLY A 183 13.94 -3.41 -10.32
N ILE A 184 13.47 -2.20 -9.99
CA ILE A 184 13.55 -1.66 -8.64
C ILE A 184 12.30 -2.13 -7.90
N LEU A 185 12.47 -3.11 -6.99
CA LEU A 185 11.34 -3.76 -6.31
C LEU A 185 11.53 -3.73 -4.80
N PRO A 186 10.48 -3.43 -4.03
CA PRO A 186 9.16 -2.97 -4.49
C PRO A 186 9.23 -1.63 -5.20
N ALA A 187 8.37 -1.42 -6.20
CA ALA A 187 8.44 -0.27 -7.11
C ALA A 187 7.79 1.00 -6.50
N VAL A 188 8.07 1.25 -5.22
CA VAL A 188 7.50 2.37 -4.46
C VAL A 188 8.20 3.68 -4.85
N ASP A 189 7.43 4.63 -5.33
CA ASP A 189 7.89 5.99 -5.58
C ASP A 189 7.77 6.78 -4.27
N VAL A 190 8.91 7.06 -3.65
CA VAL A 190 9.00 7.71 -2.34
C VAL A 190 8.48 9.16 -2.40
N GLY A 191 8.72 9.84 -3.53
CA GLY A 191 8.28 11.22 -3.73
C GLY A 191 6.76 11.37 -3.79
N LYS A 192 6.10 10.43 -4.48
CA LYS A 192 4.63 10.45 -4.67
C LYS A 192 3.87 9.76 -3.53
N SER A 193 4.57 9.04 -2.66
CA SER A 193 3.95 8.36 -1.52
C SER A 193 3.90 9.29 -0.32
N VAL A 194 2.75 9.35 0.34
CA VAL A 194 2.51 10.31 1.44
C VAL A 194 1.83 9.60 2.60
N SER A 195 2.24 9.92 3.81
CA SER A 195 1.53 9.56 5.04
C SER A 195 1.11 10.84 5.76
N ARG A 196 -0.18 10.98 6.04
CA ARG A 196 -0.72 12.11 6.83
C ARG A 196 -0.45 11.93 8.32
N VAL A 197 -0.27 10.68 8.78
CA VAL A 197 0.05 10.37 10.18
C VAL A 197 1.54 10.62 10.46
N GLY A 198 2.38 10.29 9.49
CA GLY A 198 3.83 10.54 9.56
C GLY A 198 4.52 9.73 10.64
N GLY A 199 5.50 10.35 11.28
CA GLY A 199 6.35 9.68 12.27
C GLY A 199 5.69 9.31 13.59
N LYS A 200 4.44 9.71 13.82
CA LYS A 200 3.74 9.42 15.09
C LYS A 200 3.58 7.92 15.34
N THR A 201 3.39 7.13 14.27
CA THR A 201 3.19 5.69 14.36
C THR A 201 4.48 4.88 14.22
N GLN A 202 5.60 5.55 13.89
CA GLN A 202 6.88 4.87 13.72
C GLN A 202 7.50 4.51 15.06
N LEU A 203 8.16 3.36 15.12
CA LEU A 203 9.03 3.03 16.26
C LEU A 203 10.11 4.12 16.40
N PRO A 204 10.52 4.49 17.62
CA PRO A 204 11.51 5.55 17.81
C PRO A 204 12.78 5.35 16.99
N ALA A 205 13.25 4.12 16.82
CA ALA A 205 14.43 3.81 16.02
C ALA A 205 14.24 4.16 14.53
N TYR A 206 13.05 3.88 13.97
CA TYR A 206 12.74 4.30 12.59
C TYR A 206 12.73 5.82 12.46
N ARG A 207 12.08 6.48 13.43
CA ARG A 207 11.95 7.94 13.41
C ARG A 207 13.32 8.64 13.42
N SER A 208 14.29 8.08 14.16
CA SER A 208 15.63 8.66 14.22
C SER A 208 16.43 8.52 12.92
N VAL A 209 16.11 7.52 12.09
CA VAL A 209 16.85 7.21 10.85
C VAL A 209 16.13 7.71 9.59
N ALA A 210 14.80 7.63 9.57
CA ALA A 210 14.00 7.79 8.34
C ALA A 210 13.96 9.22 7.80
N GLY A 211 14.00 10.23 8.67
CA GLY A 211 13.88 11.63 8.25
C GLY A 211 14.95 12.05 7.24
N ASP A 212 16.21 11.82 7.58
CA ASP A 212 17.35 12.12 6.72
C ASP A 212 17.36 11.27 5.43
N LEU A 213 16.89 10.03 5.53
CA LEU A 213 16.88 9.13 4.37
C LEU A 213 15.94 9.61 3.28
N ARG A 214 14.74 10.05 3.66
CA ARG A 214 13.74 10.53 2.69
C ARG A 214 14.27 11.74 1.91
N LEU A 215 14.84 12.72 2.61
CA LEU A 215 15.40 13.91 1.99
C LEU A 215 16.55 13.56 1.05
N SER A 216 17.49 12.75 1.54
CA SER A 216 18.66 12.30 0.73
C SER A 216 18.20 11.53 -0.51
N TYR A 217 17.17 10.69 -0.38
CA TYR A 217 16.69 9.88 -1.50
C TYR A 217 15.99 10.74 -2.56
N SER A 218 15.22 11.75 -2.14
CA SER A 218 14.59 12.69 -3.08
C SER A 218 15.63 13.48 -3.87
N GLN A 219 16.68 13.98 -3.18
CA GLN A 219 17.80 14.67 -3.84
C GLN A 219 18.51 13.76 -4.85
N PHE A 220 18.71 12.49 -4.48
CA PHE A 220 19.32 11.50 -5.37
C PHE A 220 18.47 11.29 -6.63
N GLU A 221 17.14 11.14 -6.49
CA GLU A 221 16.25 10.91 -7.65
C GLU A 221 16.30 12.09 -8.64
N GLU A 222 16.33 13.31 -8.14
CA GLU A 222 16.47 14.51 -8.97
C GLU A 222 17.82 14.48 -9.73
N LEU A 223 18.92 14.29 -9.00
CA LEU A 223 20.26 14.29 -9.57
C LEU A 223 20.49 13.11 -10.53
N GLU A 224 19.90 11.94 -10.25
CA GLU A 224 20.02 10.78 -11.14
C GLU A 224 19.42 11.08 -12.52
N SER A 225 18.32 11.83 -12.58
CA SER A 225 17.71 12.20 -13.85
C SER A 225 18.62 13.14 -14.67
N PHE A 226 19.31 14.07 -14.01
CA PHE A 226 20.25 15.00 -14.66
C PHE A 226 21.56 14.33 -15.06
N SER A 227 22.07 13.39 -14.26
CA SER A 227 23.37 12.74 -14.50
C SER A 227 23.40 11.95 -15.83
N ARG A 228 22.25 11.57 -16.34
CA ARG A 228 22.14 10.84 -17.63
C ARG A 228 22.47 11.70 -18.84
N PHE A 229 22.52 13.03 -18.68
CA PHE A 229 22.78 13.95 -19.79
C PHE A 229 24.26 14.33 -19.94
N GLY A 230 25.17 13.58 -19.29
CA GLY A 230 26.60 13.66 -19.56
C GLY A 230 27.33 14.88 -19.01
N THR A 231 26.79 15.58 -18.07
CA THR A 231 27.44 16.72 -17.42
C THR A 231 28.61 16.24 -16.54
N ARG A 232 29.71 16.99 -16.50
CA ARG A 232 30.81 16.74 -15.54
C ARG A 232 30.25 16.98 -14.14
N LEU A 233 30.13 15.89 -13.39
CA LEU A 233 29.63 15.93 -12.01
C LEU A 233 30.76 16.33 -11.07
N ASP A 234 30.49 17.29 -10.22
CA ASP A 234 31.40 17.66 -9.14
C ASP A 234 31.42 16.55 -8.07
N GLU A 235 32.43 16.56 -7.20
CA GLU A 235 32.62 15.53 -6.18
C GLU A 235 31.46 15.45 -5.17
N SER A 236 30.83 16.59 -4.87
CA SER A 236 29.68 16.61 -3.96
C SER A 236 28.48 15.87 -4.55
N THR A 237 28.19 16.11 -5.82
CA THR A 237 27.09 15.43 -6.55
C THR A 237 27.35 13.93 -6.68
N LYS A 238 28.60 13.52 -6.96
CA LYS A 238 28.95 12.10 -6.99
C LYS A 238 28.66 11.38 -5.67
N ARG A 239 29.00 12.02 -4.55
CA ARG A 239 28.75 11.47 -3.20
C ARG A 239 27.26 11.28 -2.94
N ILE A 240 26.43 12.25 -3.36
CA ILE A 240 24.96 12.15 -3.22
C ILE A 240 24.44 10.96 -4.05
N LEU A 241 24.91 10.82 -5.29
CA LEU A 241 24.52 9.72 -6.16
C LEU A 241 24.92 8.35 -5.59
N GLU A 242 26.16 8.20 -5.12
CA GLU A 242 26.65 6.96 -4.52
C GLU A 242 25.84 6.59 -3.29
N ARG A 243 25.54 7.58 -2.43
CA ARG A 243 24.71 7.36 -1.24
C ARG A 243 23.31 6.92 -1.63
N GLY A 244 22.69 7.59 -2.61
CA GLY A 244 21.36 7.26 -3.09
C GLY A 244 21.26 5.84 -3.64
N TRP A 245 22.28 5.41 -4.41
CA TRP A 245 22.33 4.04 -4.91
C TRP A 245 22.41 3.02 -3.77
N ARG A 246 23.20 3.28 -2.72
CA ARG A 246 23.28 2.41 -1.54
C ARG A 246 21.95 2.34 -0.81
N VAL A 247 21.28 3.48 -0.62
CA VAL A 247 19.95 3.53 0.00
C VAL A 247 18.95 2.71 -0.83
N ARG A 248 18.94 2.91 -2.16
CA ARG A 248 18.06 2.17 -3.06
C ARG A 248 18.31 0.65 -2.95
N GLU A 249 19.57 0.24 -2.85
CA GLU A 249 19.90 -1.19 -2.75
C GLU A 249 19.40 -1.80 -1.43
N ILE A 250 19.56 -1.06 -0.33
CA ILE A 250 19.08 -1.50 1.00
C ILE A 250 17.54 -1.58 1.05
N LEU A 251 16.85 -0.71 0.31
CA LEU A 251 15.38 -0.67 0.28
C LEU A 251 14.77 -1.76 -0.62
N LYS A 252 15.56 -2.45 -1.42
CA LYS A 252 15.06 -3.56 -2.23
C LYS A 252 14.62 -4.71 -1.32
N GLN A 253 13.50 -5.32 -1.67
CA GLN A 253 12.95 -6.45 -0.91
C GLN A 253 12.36 -7.46 -1.88
N GLY A 254 12.70 -8.71 -1.68
CA GLY A 254 12.13 -9.82 -2.46
C GLY A 254 10.68 -10.07 -2.07
N GLN A 255 9.88 -10.48 -3.04
CA GLN A 255 8.49 -10.84 -2.81
C GLN A 255 8.41 -12.04 -1.85
N TYR A 256 7.46 -12.02 -0.93
CA TYR A 256 7.21 -13.06 0.08
C TYR A 256 8.36 -13.23 1.08
N LYS A 257 9.20 -12.20 1.23
CA LYS A 257 10.32 -12.20 2.18
C LYS A 257 10.28 -10.94 3.05
N PRO A 258 9.23 -10.76 3.87
CA PRO A 258 9.16 -9.59 4.73
C PRO A 258 10.28 -9.63 5.78
N LEU A 259 10.96 -8.51 5.95
CA LEU A 259 12.03 -8.36 6.94
C LEU A 259 11.43 -7.97 8.29
N ARG A 260 11.98 -8.52 9.37
CA ARG A 260 11.60 -8.09 10.73
C ARG A 260 12.03 -6.65 10.98
N ALA A 261 11.30 -5.94 11.84
CA ALA A 261 11.60 -4.54 12.16
C ALA A 261 13.07 -4.33 12.61
N SER A 262 13.61 -5.27 13.39
CA SER A 262 15.02 -5.22 13.85
C SER A 262 16.01 -5.30 12.68
N GLU A 263 15.72 -6.17 11.70
CA GLU A 263 16.55 -6.33 10.50
C GLU A 263 16.49 -5.07 9.62
N GLN A 264 15.28 -4.52 9.44
CA GLN A 264 15.10 -3.27 8.71
C GLN A 264 15.87 -2.12 9.35
N ILE A 265 15.77 -1.98 10.68
CA ILE A 265 16.45 -0.91 11.43
C ILE A 265 17.98 -1.09 11.31
N ALA A 266 18.49 -2.31 11.46
CA ALA A 266 19.93 -2.60 11.32
C ALA A 266 20.42 -2.25 9.90
N SER A 267 19.66 -2.60 8.89
CA SER A 267 19.99 -2.27 7.49
C SER A 267 20.02 -0.76 7.26
N LEU A 268 19.04 -0.04 7.80
CA LEU A 268 18.97 1.43 7.68
C LEU A 268 20.11 2.12 8.46
N LEU A 269 20.47 1.64 9.61
CA LEU A 269 21.60 2.18 10.40
C LEU A 269 22.92 1.97 9.69
N SER A 270 23.13 0.88 9.02
CA SER A 270 24.31 0.66 8.17
C SER A 270 24.46 1.70 7.03
N UNK A 271 23.53 2.27 6.60
CA UNK A 271 23.47 3.31 5.65
C UNK A 271 23.85 4.63 6.25
N UNK A 272 23.52 4.63 7.63
CA UNK A 272 23.84 5.84 8.26
C UNK A 272 25.26 5.83 8.81
N UNK A 273 25.69 4.71 9.12
CA UNK A 273 26.99 4.53 9.56
C UNK A 273 28.02 4.76 8.51
N UNK A 274 27.72 4.68 7.57
CA UNK A 274 28.56 5.05 6.52
C UNK A 274 28.82 6.50 6.47
N ARG A 275 27.95 7.25 6.98
CA ARG A 275 28.05 8.71 7.08
C ARG A 275 29.17 9.18 8.03
N THR A 276 29.30 8.55 9.16
CA THR A 276 30.27 8.96 10.20
C THR A 276 31.71 8.60 9.90
N SER A 277 31.96 7.53 9.19
CA SER A 277 33.35 7.11 8.90
C SER A 277 34.04 8.00 7.88
N VAL A 278 33.27 8.68 7.02
CA VAL A 278 33.83 9.61 6.01
C VAL A 278 34.01 11.02 6.58
N ALA A 279 33.15 11.41 7.51
CA ALA A 279 33.25 12.74 8.18
C ALA A 279 34.44 12.81 9.15
N ASN A 280 34.87 11.68 9.72
CA ASN A 280 35.98 11.63 10.68
C ASN A 280 37.38 11.50 9.99
N ARG A 281 37.43 11.52 8.66
CA ARG A 281 38.72 11.48 7.90
C ARG A 281 39.08 12.82 7.25
N GLN A 282 38.45 13.89 7.68
CA GLN A 282 38.84 15.27 7.36
C GLN A 282 39.26 15.98 8.65
#